data_2d381e54a678b39d5790e732a6403964
#
_entry.id   2d381e54a678b39d5790e732a6403964
#
_cell.length_a   1.000
_cell.length_b   1.000
_cell.length_c   1.000
_cell.angle_alpha   90.00
_cell.angle_beta   90.00
_cell.angle_gamma   90.00
#
_symmetry.space_group_name_H-M   'P 1'
#
loop_
_entity.id
_entity.type
_entity.pdbx_description
1 polymer ?
#
loop_
_entity_poly.entity_id
_entity_poly.type
_entity_poly.pdbx_seq_one_letter_code
_entity_poly.pdbx_strand_id
1 'polypeptide(L)'
;MHVLEIIADAIRGSKFDGDLFEVGGSVRDRLLGLPSPEDFDLVTQQSATDLANFLWNCGITTGKPVIYQNFGTAMIAVCNCQIEIVQARRESYRTVSRKPIVVAASYLEDARRRDFTINTLLSTLRGSEVIDLLGNGREDLFKGVLRTPLDPVVTFDEDPLRMLRAVRFSAKLSFSYADGLTEAILQNARRLEVVSIERIRDEFMKMLCGVNASKALEDMRRLNLLKCMLPELNDLKDVAQGNYHHLDVWGHTLLVLDNLESTALELRLAALFHDVGKPQTKIGEGGKTRFIGHETVGEDLTRTAMTRLRFSKDITERVCRLVKNHMRLGSAPQFSAAAARKLLRDLGEDVSGLLDLV
;
A
#
# COMPACT_ATOMS: atom_id res chain seq x y z
N MET A 1 20.67 3.54 23.37
CA MET A 1 21.10 2.28 22.72
C MET A 1 20.04 1.90 21.74
N HIS A 2 20.41 1.60 20.52
CA HIS A 2 19.44 1.24 19.48
C HIS A 2 18.82 -0.14 19.80
N VAL A 3 17.53 -0.33 19.53
CA VAL A 3 16.80 -1.58 19.87
C VAL A 3 17.51 -2.84 19.33
N LEU A 4 18.06 -2.78 18.13
CA LEU A 4 18.80 -3.90 17.53
C LEU A 4 20.12 -4.21 18.25
N GLU A 5 20.78 -3.22 18.87
CA GLU A 5 21.98 -3.43 19.69
C GLU A 5 21.63 -4.18 20.99
N ILE A 6 20.48 -3.87 21.61
CA ILE A 6 19.99 -4.59 22.79
C ILE A 6 19.77 -6.06 22.47
N ILE A 7 19.17 -6.35 21.33
CA ILE A 7 18.96 -7.73 20.88
C ILE A 7 20.31 -8.41 20.59
N ALA A 8 21.23 -7.73 19.88
CA ALA A 8 22.56 -8.25 19.59
C ALA A 8 23.36 -8.58 20.86
N ASP A 9 23.25 -7.76 21.90
CA ASP A 9 23.91 -8.02 23.19
C ASP A 9 23.26 -9.21 23.93
N ALA A 10 21.93 -9.33 23.88
CA ALA A 10 21.21 -10.42 24.53
C ALA A 10 21.50 -11.80 23.92
N ILE A 11 21.71 -11.88 22.59
CA ILE A 11 21.99 -13.16 21.92
C ILE A 11 23.47 -13.55 21.90
N ARG A 12 24.38 -12.67 22.37
CA ARG A 12 25.82 -12.91 22.33
C ARG A 12 26.20 -14.21 23.03
N GLY A 13 26.95 -15.05 22.31
CA GLY A 13 27.39 -16.37 22.80
C GLY A 13 26.30 -17.43 22.85
N SER A 14 25.07 -17.12 22.44
CA SER A 14 24.00 -18.10 22.26
C SER A 14 24.06 -18.77 20.87
N LYS A 15 23.23 -19.79 20.65
CA LYS A 15 23.07 -20.41 19.31
C LYS A 15 22.55 -19.45 18.23
N PHE A 16 22.05 -18.29 18.61
CA PHE A 16 21.51 -17.26 17.70
C PHE A 16 22.56 -16.21 17.32
N ASP A 17 23.71 -16.20 18.01
CA ASP A 17 24.79 -15.27 17.74
C ASP A 17 25.38 -15.52 16.35
N GLY A 18 25.42 -14.48 15.49
CA GLY A 18 25.86 -14.60 14.12
C GLY A 18 24.84 -15.19 13.13
N ASP A 19 23.65 -15.61 13.60
CA ASP A 19 22.58 -16.17 12.78
C ASP A 19 21.28 -15.35 12.87
N LEU A 20 21.38 -14.04 13.11
CA LEU A 20 20.25 -13.12 13.14
C LEU A 20 20.59 -11.83 12.40
N PHE A 21 19.78 -11.49 11.41
CA PHE A 21 19.97 -10.32 10.56
C PHE A 21 18.71 -9.47 10.49
N GLU A 22 18.89 -8.17 10.42
CA GLU A 22 17.84 -7.25 9.99
C GLU A 22 17.63 -7.40 8.49
N VAL A 23 16.37 -7.28 8.01
CA VAL A 23 16.03 -7.47 6.59
C VAL A 23 14.86 -6.57 6.16
N GLY A 24 14.72 -6.36 4.88
CA GLY A 24 13.51 -5.74 4.34
C GLY A 24 13.52 -4.23 4.29
N GLY A 25 12.38 -3.63 4.65
CA GLY A 25 12.15 -2.19 4.49
C GLY A 25 13.08 -1.31 5.31
N SER A 26 13.40 -1.72 6.53
CA SER A 26 14.25 -0.96 7.45
C SER A 26 15.70 -0.85 6.93
N VAL A 27 16.26 -1.93 6.40
CA VAL A 27 17.60 -1.93 5.78
C VAL A 27 17.62 -1.02 4.55
N ARG A 28 16.63 -1.17 3.67
CA ARG A 28 16.48 -0.35 2.47
C ARG A 28 16.35 1.13 2.83
N ASP A 29 15.43 1.48 3.71
CA ASP A 29 15.11 2.87 4.05
C ASP A 29 16.33 3.54 4.73
N ARG A 30 17.08 2.81 5.58
CA ARG A 30 18.35 3.29 6.16
C ARG A 30 19.42 3.56 5.08
N LEU A 31 19.58 2.68 4.09
CA LEU A 31 20.53 2.89 3.00
C LEU A 31 20.18 4.08 2.10
N LEU A 32 18.90 4.43 2.02
CA LEU A 32 18.41 5.61 1.31
C LEU A 32 18.43 6.89 2.17
N GLY A 33 18.86 6.81 3.43
CA GLY A 33 18.85 7.95 4.35
C GLY A 33 17.45 8.41 4.75
N LEU A 34 16.44 7.54 4.63
CA LEU A 34 15.07 7.79 5.06
C LEU A 34 14.94 7.63 6.59
N PRO A 35 13.90 8.23 7.22
CA PRO A 35 13.67 8.06 8.65
C PRO A 35 13.63 6.60 9.08
N SER A 36 14.22 6.31 10.24
CA SER A 36 14.18 4.95 10.81
C SER A 36 12.76 4.52 11.07
N PRO A 37 12.39 3.28 10.71
CA PRO A 37 11.09 2.74 11.03
C PRO A 37 10.93 2.50 12.55
N GLU A 38 9.70 2.44 13.02
CA GLU A 38 9.36 2.01 14.38
C GLU A 38 9.31 0.48 14.51
N ASP A 39 9.21 -0.22 13.38
CA ASP A 39 9.10 -1.67 13.29
C ASP A 39 10.30 -2.26 12.53
N PHE A 40 10.78 -3.40 13.00
CA PHE A 40 11.93 -4.09 12.40
C PHE A 40 11.59 -5.53 12.06
N ASP A 41 12.02 -5.96 10.87
CA ASP A 41 11.95 -7.35 10.42
C ASP A 41 13.32 -8.02 10.63
N LEU A 42 13.35 -9.10 11.39
CA LEU A 42 14.54 -9.91 11.61
C LEU A 42 14.37 -11.29 10.95
N VAL A 43 15.44 -11.81 10.39
CA VAL A 43 15.47 -13.15 9.80
C VAL A 43 16.57 -14.00 10.44
N THR A 44 16.25 -15.28 10.71
CA THR A 44 17.17 -16.28 11.26
C THR A 44 16.95 -17.61 10.56
N GLN A 45 17.97 -18.45 10.44
CA GLN A 45 17.80 -19.84 10.00
C GLN A 45 17.32 -20.76 11.14
N GLN A 46 17.44 -20.29 12.38
CA GLN A 46 16.93 -20.99 13.56
C GLN A 46 15.41 -20.80 13.72
N SER A 47 14.83 -21.49 14.70
CA SER A 47 13.42 -21.31 15.06
C SER A 47 13.14 -19.90 15.57
N ALA A 48 12.27 -19.15 14.87
CA ALA A 48 11.83 -17.84 15.32
C ALA A 48 11.11 -17.90 16.68
N THR A 49 10.36 -18.99 16.92
CA THR A 49 9.69 -19.24 18.21
C THR A 49 10.70 -19.41 19.34
N ASP A 50 11.77 -20.19 19.12
CA ASP A 50 12.80 -20.41 20.15
C ASP A 50 13.56 -19.12 20.45
N LEU A 51 13.89 -18.34 19.40
CA LEU A 51 14.54 -17.05 19.57
C LEU A 51 13.66 -16.07 20.34
N ALA A 52 12.39 -15.93 19.98
CA ALA A 52 11.47 -15.04 20.67
C ALA A 52 11.32 -15.40 22.17
N ASN A 53 11.19 -16.70 22.48
CA ASN A 53 11.15 -17.19 23.88
C ASN A 53 12.49 -16.97 24.60
N PHE A 54 13.61 -17.13 23.93
CA PHE A 54 14.93 -16.85 24.49
C PHE A 54 15.05 -15.38 24.88
N LEU A 55 14.68 -14.44 23.99
CA LEU A 55 14.73 -12.99 24.25
C LEU A 55 13.77 -12.58 25.39
N TRP A 56 12.60 -13.23 25.47
CA TRP A 56 11.69 -13.02 26.59
C TRP A 56 12.30 -13.50 27.93
N ASN A 57 12.92 -14.66 27.95
CA ASN A 57 13.60 -15.18 29.14
C ASN A 57 14.81 -14.33 29.56
N CYS A 58 15.44 -13.62 28.61
CA CYS A 58 16.48 -12.62 28.92
C CYS A 58 15.90 -11.33 29.53
N GLY A 59 14.58 -11.17 29.58
CA GLY A 59 13.92 -9.99 30.17
C GLY A 59 14.00 -8.72 29.36
N ILE A 60 14.34 -8.79 28.05
CA ILE A 60 14.45 -7.61 27.19
C ILE A 60 13.14 -7.23 26.47
N THR A 61 12.15 -8.10 26.45
CA THR A 61 10.85 -7.85 25.84
C THR A 61 9.87 -7.24 26.85
N THR A 62 8.99 -6.33 26.38
CA THR A 62 7.96 -5.69 27.23
C THR A 62 6.75 -6.58 27.51
N GLY A 63 6.69 -7.77 26.91
CA GLY A 63 5.59 -8.72 27.08
C GLY A 63 5.91 -10.08 26.49
N LYS A 64 4.97 -11.01 26.65
CA LYS A 64 5.10 -12.36 26.10
C LYS A 64 5.09 -12.33 24.57
N PRO A 65 5.96 -13.10 23.87
CA PRO A 65 5.94 -13.21 22.42
C PRO A 65 4.60 -13.70 21.85
N VAL A 66 4.19 -13.13 20.72
CA VAL A 66 3.09 -13.64 19.93
C VAL A 66 3.65 -14.58 18.86
N ILE A 67 3.25 -15.84 18.88
CA ILE A 67 3.80 -16.89 18.03
C ILE A 67 2.82 -17.28 16.94
N TYR A 68 3.27 -17.26 15.68
CA TYR A 68 2.54 -17.71 14.51
C TYR A 68 3.18 -18.99 13.95
N GLN A 69 2.97 -20.11 14.63
CA GLN A 69 3.65 -21.40 14.32
C GLN A 69 3.52 -21.83 12.86
N ASN A 70 2.33 -21.65 12.27
CA ASN A 70 2.08 -22.06 10.87
C ASN A 70 2.90 -21.26 9.84
N PHE A 71 3.46 -20.12 10.24
CA PHE A 71 4.22 -19.23 9.38
C PHE A 71 5.71 -19.16 9.73
N GLY A 72 6.14 -19.84 10.79
CA GLY A 72 7.51 -19.74 11.27
C GLY A 72 7.88 -18.30 11.67
N THR A 73 6.91 -17.55 12.24
CA THR A 73 7.05 -16.15 12.59
C THR A 73 6.73 -15.93 14.08
N ALA A 74 7.43 -15.02 14.72
CA ALA A 74 7.14 -14.55 16.06
C ALA A 74 7.21 -13.02 16.13
N MET A 75 6.36 -12.40 16.91
CA MET A 75 6.40 -10.96 17.21
C MET A 75 6.77 -10.73 18.66
N ILE A 76 7.69 -9.81 18.89
CA ILE A 76 8.09 -9.32 20.21
C ILE A 76 8.04 -7.78 20.23
N ALA A 77 7.89 -7.21 21.41
CA ALA A 77 8.04 -5.77 21.62
C ALA A 77 9.27 -5.51 22.50
N VAL A 78 10.16 -4.64 22.06
CA VAL A 78 11.37 -4.23 22.76
C VAL A 78 11.50 -2.70 22.71
N CYS A 79 11.57 -2.02 23.84
CA CYS A 79 11.72 -0.56 23.91
C CYS A 79 10.68 0.22 23.06
N ASN A 80 9.42 -0.17 23.10
CA ASN A 80 8.30 0.38 22.31
C ASN A 80 8.37 0.14 20.78
N CYS A 81 9.38 -0.59 20.28
CA CYS A 81 9.43 -1.04 18.89
C CYS A 81 8.81 -2.43 18.75
N GLN A 82 8.08 -2.66 17.67
CA GLN A 82 7.65 -4.00 17.31
C GLN A 82 8.69 -4.68 16.42
N ILE A 83 9.00 -5.92 16.74
CA ILE A 83 10.00 -6.71 16.04
C ILE A 83 9.34 -7.99 15.54
N GLU A 84 9.28 -8.15 14.23
CA GLU A 84 8.89 -9.39 13.60
C GLU A 84 10.13 -10.27 13.38
N ILE A 85 10.12 -11.48 13.92
CA ILE A 85 11.18 -12.47 13.73
C ILE A 85 10.64 -13.55 12.81
N VAL A 86 11.29 -13.73 11.67
CA VAL A 86 10.89 -14.71 10.66
C VAL A 86 11.99 -15.77 10.50
N GLN A 87 11.62 -17.02 10.54
CA GLN A 87 12.53 -18.08 10.13
C GLN A 87 12.71 -18.04 8.61
N ALA A 88 13.95 -18.05 8.13
CA ALA A 88 14.26 -18.15 6.71
C ALA A 88 13.57 -19.39 6.11
N ARG A 89 12.80 -19.18 5.05
CA ARG A 89 11.89 -20.21 4.53
C ARG A 89 11.80 -20.17 3.02
N ARG A 90 11.47 -21.29 2.44
CA ARG A 90 10.91 -21.38 1.09
C ARG A 90 9.44 -21.76 1.18
N GLU A 91 8.67 -21.25 0.26
CA GLU A 91 7.26 -21.54 0.12
C GLU A 91 7.08 -22.42 -1.12
N SER A 92 6.33 -23.51 -0.99
CA SER A 92 5.88 -24.30 -2.13
C SER A 92 4.36 -24.30 -2.16
N TYR A 93 3.80 -23.95 -3.31
CA TYR A 93 2.36 -23.95 -3.51
C TYR A 93 1.94 -25.26 -4.15
N ARG A 94 0.97 -25.95 -3.55
CA ARG A 94 0.31 -27.09 -4.22
C ARG A 94 -0.72 -26.54 -5.19
N THR A 95 -0.84 -27.12 -6.36
CA THR A 95 -1.76 -26.72 -7.45
C THR A 95 -3.22 -26.57 -7.01
N VAL A 96 -3.61 -27.14 -5.88
CA VAL A 96 -5.00 -27.19 -5.39
C VAL A 96 -5.18 -26.47 -4.04
N SER A 97 -4.12 -25.95 -3.40
CA SER A 97 -4.20 -25.32 -2.08
C SER A 97 -3.55 -23.94 -2.07
N ARG A 98 -4.30 -22.93 -1.62
CA ARG A 98 -3.80 -21.55 -1.39
C ARG A 98 -2.92 -21.41 -0.14
N LYS A 99 -2.74 -22.48 0.67
CA LYS A 99 -1.87 -22.46 1.84
C LYS A 99 -0.49 -22.95 1.42
N PRO A 100 0.54 -22.10 1.49
CA PRO A 100 1.92 -22.54 1.20
C PRO A 100 2.37 -23.57 2.23
N ILE A 101 3.12 -24.57 1.77
CA ILE A 101 3.91 -25.40 2.67
C ILE A 101 5.18 -24.61 2.96
N VAL A 102 5.35 -24.26 4.22
CA VAL A 102 6.52 -23.51 4.70
C VAL A 102 7.58 -24.52 5.14
N VAL A 103 8.77 -24.43 4.57
CA VAL A 103 9.92 -25.27 4.91
C VAL A 103 11.10 -24.37 5.22
N ALA A 104 11.84 -24.69 6.28
CA ALA A 104 13.08 -23.96 6.62
C ALA A 104 14.05 -23.98 5.43
N ALA A 105 14.70 -22.86 5.17
CA ALA A 105 15.55 -22.64 4.01
C ALA A 105 16.78 -21.79 4.34
N SER A 106 17.71 -21.70 3.41
CA SER A 106 18.82 -20.76 3.49
C SER A 106 18.37 -19.30 3.32
N TYR A 107 19.17 -18.34 3.76
CA TYR A 107 18.91 -16.93 3.51
C TYR A 107 18.80 -16.59 2.03
N LEU A 108 19.55 -17.27 1.16
CA LEU A 108 19.48 -17.08 -0.29
C LEU A 108 18.12 -17.53 -0.84
N GLU A 109 17.58 -18.66 -0.38
CA GLU A 109 16.26 -19.12 -0.79
C GLU A 109 15.17 -18.19 -0.26
N ASP A 110 15.30 -17.65 0.96
CA ASP A 110 14.39 -16.64 1.51
C ASP A 110 14.46 -15.35 0.70
N ALA A 111 15.65 -14.87 0.32
CA ALA A 111 15.81 -13.70 -0.53
C ALA A 111 15.11 -13.88 -1.89
N ARG A 112 15.25 -15.05 -2.52
CA ARG A 112 14.66 -15.34 -3.83
C ARG A 112 13.13 -15.33 -3.85
N ARG A 113 12.47 -15.66 -2.73
CA ARG A 113 10.99 -15.65 -2.65
C ARG A 113 10.40 -14.28 -2.30
N ARG A 114 11.23 -13.27 -1.97
CA ARG A 114 10.74 -11.92 -1.65
C ARG A 114 10.19 -11.21 -2.89
N ASP A 115 9.58 -10.06 -2.67
CA ASP A 115 8.94 -9.28 -3.74
C ASP A 115 9.96 -8.61 -4.67
N PHE A 116 10.91 -7.83 -4.11
CA PHE A 116 11.87 -7.04 -4.87
C PHE A 116 13.27 -7.16 -4.31
N THR A 117 14.28 -7.09 -5.18
CA THR A 117 15.71 -7.18 -4.85
C THR A 117 16.12 -6.17 -3.77
N ILE A 118 15.57 -4.96 -3.79
CA ILE A 118 15.82 -3.90 -2.81
C ILE A 118 15.35 -4.24 -1.39
N ASN A 119 14.49 -5.24 -1.23
CA ASN A 119 13.96 -5.71 0.06
C ASN A 119 14.60 -7.02 0.51
N THR A 120 15.64 -7.51 -0.20
CA THR A 120 16.35 -8.76 0.13
C THR A 120 17.65 -8.53 0.87
N LEU A 121 18.07 -7.28 1.02
CA LEU A 121 19.31 -6.92 1.69
C LEU A 121 19.23 -7.29 3.17
N LEU A 122 20.27 -7.96 3.65
CA LEU A 122 20.46 -8.28 5.06
C LEU A 122 21.42 -7.29 5.68
N SER A 123 21.22 -6.97 6.95
CA SER A 123 22.18 -6.20 7.73
C SER A 123 22.44 -6.88 9.07
N THR A 124 23.69 -6.86 9.51
CA THR A 124 23.99 -7.22 10.90
C THR A 124 23.22 -6.32 11.86
N LEU A 125 22.85 -6.81 13.03
CA LEU A 125 22.06 -6.04 14.02
C LEU A 125 22.76 -4.75 14.48
N ARG A 126 24.07 -4.68 14.36
CA ARG A 126 24.86 -3.47 14.66
C ARG A 126 25.02 -2.53 13.45
N GLY A 127 24.43 -2.90 12.31
CA GLY A 127 24.50 -2.09 11.08
C GLY A 127 25.90 -2.00 10.45
N SER A 128 26.87 -2.78 10.96
CA SER A 128 28.27 -2.73 10.52
C SER A 128 28.50 -3.32 9.12
N GLU A 129 27.62 -4.20 8.69
CA GLU A 129 27.72 -4.89 7.41
C GLU A 129 26.35 -5.06 6.77
N VAL A 130 26.27 -4.85 5.46
CA VAL A 130 25.11 -5.12 4.62
C VAL A 130 25.48 -6.20 3.62
N ILE A 131 24.70 -7.28 3.59
CA ILE A 131 24.92 -8.45 2.74
C ILE A 131 23.89 -8.45 1.62
N ASP A 132 24.35 -8.53 0.39
CA ASP A 132 23.54 -8.66 -0.81
C ASP A 132 23.70 -10.06 -1.40
N LEU A 133 22.82 -10.97 -1.00
CA LEU A 133 22.87 -12.37 -1.41
C LEU A 133 22.57 -12.60 -2.89
N LEU A 134 21.82 -11.69 -3.51
CA LEU A 134 21.46 -11.76 -4.93
C LEU A 134 22.48 -11.08 -5.82
N GLY A 135 23.32 -10.21 -5.26
CA GLY A 135 24.39 -9.47 -5.96
C GLY A 135 23.92 -8.25 -6.74
N ASN A 136 22.61 -7.97 -6.80
CA ASN A 136 22.04 -6.83 -7.53
C ASN A 136 21.11 -5.94 -6.70
N GLY A 137 20.79 -6.33 -5.46
CA GLY A 137 19.87 -5.57 -4.61
C GLY A 137 20.37 -4.19 -4.24
N ARG A 138 21.68 -4.05 -3.95
CA ARG A 138 22.31 -2.74 -3.68
C ARG A 138 22.37 -1.87 -4.92
N GLU A 139 22.73 -2.43 -6.05
CA GLU A 139 22.78 -1.72 -7.32
C GLU A 139 21.41 -1.21 -7.74
N ASP A 140 20.38 -2.06 -7.70
CA ASP A 140 18.99 -1.70 -7.99
C ASP A 140 18.51 -0.59 -7.04
N LEU A 141 18.87 -0.66 -5.76
CA LEU A 141 18.52 0.35 -4.77
C LEU A 141 19.11 1.73 -5.12
N PHE A 142 20.42 1.80 -5.44
CA PHE A 142 21.08 3.07 -5.77
C PHE A 142 20.71 3.61 -7.15
N LYS A 143 20.37 2.73 -8.10
CA LYS A 143 19.85 3.13 -9.42
C LYS A 143 18.38 3.53 -9.41
N GLY A 144 17.65 3.28 -8.31
CA GLY A 144 16.23 3.53 -8.23
C GLY A 144 15.40 2.59 -9.13
N VAL A 145 15.72 1.29 -9.14
CA VAL A 145 15.08 0.29 -9.99
C VAL A 145 14.35 -0.75 -9.14
N LEU A 146 13.10 -1.03 -9.49
CA LEU A 146 12.32 -2.14 -8.94
C LEU A 146 12.49 -3.37 -9.82
N ARG A 147 13.10 -4.41 -9.27
CA ARG A 147 13.33 -5.70 -9.92
C ARG A 147 12.88 -6.81 -8.98
N THR A 148 12.26 -7.86 -9.51
CA THR A 148 11.97 -9.08 -8.77
C THR A 148 13.22 -9.97 -8.66
N PRO A 149 13.40 -10.72 -7.56
CA PRO A 149 14.54 -11.64 -7.39
C PRO A 149 14.57 -12.75 -8.43
N LEU A 150 13.42 -13.20 -8.88
CA LEU A 150 13.22 -14.20 -9.92
C LEU A 150 12.53 -13.58 -11.13
N ASP A 151 12.21 -14.41 -12.12
CA ASP A 151 11.39 -14.00 -13.25
C ASP A 151 10.10 -13.33 -12.77
N PRO A 152 9.75 -12.13 -13.28
CA PRO A 152 8.59 -11.38 -12.77
C PRO A 152 7.27 -12.09 -13.02
N VAL A 153 7.11 -12.85 -14.12
CA VAL A 153 5.88 -13.62 -14.39
C VAL A 153 5.68 -14.67 -13.32
N VAL A 154 6.74 -15.43 -12.99
CA VAL A 154 6.71 -16.44 -11.93
C VAL A 154 6.43 -15.79 -10.57
N THR A 155 7.09 -14.67 -10.27
CA THR A 155 6.94 -13.92 -9.00
C THR A 155 5.51 -13.43 -8.79
N PHE A 156 4.84 -12.97 -9.85
CA PHE A 156 3.45 -12.50 -9.78
C PHE A 156 2.43 -13.64 -9.85
N ASP A 157 2.79 -14.77 -10.44
CA ASP A 157 1.98 -15.98 -10.39
C ASP A 157 1.89 -16.55 -8.98
N GLU A 158 3.00 -16.55 -8.24
CA GLU A 158 3.07 -17.01 -6.84
C GLU A 158 2.25 -16.14 -5.89
N ASP A 159 2.42 -14.82 -5.93
CA ASP A 159 1.64 -13.86 -5.14
C ASP A 159 1.29 -12.62 -5.97
N PRO A 160 0.10 -12.57 -6.56
CA PRO A 160 -0.33 -11.45 -7.40
C PRO A 160 -0.41 -10.11 -6.67
N LEU A 161 -0.48 -10.09 -5.32
CA LEU A 161 -0.43 -8.85 -4.55
C LEU A 161 0.88 -8.08 -4.77
N ARG A 162 1.97 -8.78 -5.14
CA ARG A 162 3.26 -8.15 -5.45
C ARG A 162 3.16 -7.15 -6.59
N MET A 163 2.18 -7.27 -7.49
CA MET A 163 1.91 -6.26 -8.53
C MET A 163 1.47 -4.93 -7.94
N LEU A 164 0.56 -4.93 -6.97
CA LEU A 164 0.16 -3.71 -6.25
C LEU A 164 1.32 -3.14 -5.43
N ARG A 165 2.13 -4.02 -4.81
CA ARG A 165 3.34 -3.62 -4.10
C ARG A 165 4.37 -2.96 -5.03
N ALA A 166 4.51 -3.45 -6.28
CA ALA A 166 5.37 -2.82 -7.29
C ALA A 166 4.96 -1.37 -7.54
N VAL A 167 3.68 -1.13 -7.78
CA VAL A 167 3.13 0.22 -7.98
C VAL A 167 3.35 1.09 -6.73
N ARG A 168 3.08 0.55 -5.55
CA ARG A 168 3.29 1.28 -4.29
C ARG A 168 4.75 1.67 -4.07
N PHE A 169 5.69 0.75 -4.28
CA PHE A 169 7.11 1.06 -4.11
C PHE A 169 7.63 2.01 -5.20
N SER A 170 7.19 1.87 -6.45
CA SER A 170 7.52 2.82 -7.51
C SER A 170 7.09 4.24 -7.14
N ALA A 171 5.87 4.41 -6.62
CA ALA A 171 5.37 5.71 -6.19
C ALA A 171 6.09 6.22 -4.93
N LYS A 172 6.19 5.38 -3.87
CA LYS A 172 6.80 5.75 -2.58
C LYS A 172 8.27 6.16 -2.72
N LEU A 173 9.04 5.42 -3.51
CA LEU A 173 10.48 5.60 -3.63
C LEU A 173 10.88 6.40 -4.88
N SER A 174 9.94 6.73 -5.77
CA SER A 174 10.18 7.32 -7.09
C SER A 174 11.08 6.43 -7.97
N PHE A 175 10.95 5.12 -7.85
CA PHE A 175 11.74 4.14 -8.60
C PHE A 175 11.08 3.77 -9.91
N SER A 176 11.92 3.47 -10.92
CA SER A 176 11.50 2.91 -12.21
C SER A 176 11.33 1.40 -12.13
N TYR A 177 10.55 0.86 -13.05
CA TYR A 177 10.41 -0.59 -13.21
C TYR A 177 11.58 -1.14 -14.03
N ALA A 178 12.14 -2.28 -13.64
CA ALA A 178 13.10 -3.04 -14.44
C ALA A 178 12.46 -3.53 -15.74
N ASP A 179 13.28 -3.79 -16.75
CA ASP A 179 12.82 -4.34 -18.03
C ASP A 179 11.99 -5.60 -17.84
N GLY A 180 10.87 -5.71 -18.54
CA GLY A 180 9.94 -6.83 -18.47
C GLY A 180 8.99 -6.83 -17.28
N LEU A 181 9.19 -5.94 -16.28
CA LEU A 181 8.34 -5.95 -15.08
C LEU A 181 6.91 -5.45 -15.37
N THR A 182 6.78 -4.40 -16.17
CA THR A 182 5.47 -3.83 -16.57
C THR A 182 4.69 -4.79 -17.44
N GLU A 183 5.34 -5.47 -18.37
CA GLU A 183 4.76 -6.50 -19.24
C GLU A 183 4.25 -7.68 -18.42
N ALA A 184 5.03 -8.13 -17.44
CA ALA A 184 4.61 -9.20 -16.54
C ALA A 184 3.40 -8.80 -15.68
N ILE A 185 3.33 -7.54 -15.21
CA ILE A 185 2.15 -7.03 -14.49
C ILE A 185 0.93 -7.04 -15.40
N LEU A 186 1.04 -6.49 -16.62
CA LEU A 186 -0.06 -6.47 -17.58
C LEU A 186 -0.58 -7.88 -17.90
N GLN A 187 0.32 -8.85 -18.08
CA GLN A 187 -0.02 -10.24 -18.33
C GLN A 187 -0.76 -10.89 -17.16
N ASN A 188 -0.39 -10.54 -15.92
CA ASN A 188 -0.91 -11.17 -14.71
C ASN A 188 -2.00 -10.36 -13.99
N ALA A 189 -2.37 -9.16 -14.48
CA ALA A 189 -3.26 -8.23 -13.76
C ALA A 189 -4.57 -8.88 -13.27
N ARG A 190 -5.19 -9.74 -14.08
CA ARG A 190 -6.42 -10.47 -13.71
C ARG A 190 -6.25 -11.42 -12.53
N ARG A 191 -5.02 -11.86 -12.24
CA ARG A 191 -4.76 -12.74 -11.10
C ARG A 191 -4.95 -12.04 -9.76
N LEU A 192 -5.15 -10.73 -9.71
CA LEU A 192 -5.61 -10.05 -8.48
C LEU A 192 -6.91 -10.64 -7.94
N GLU A 193 -7.77 -11.21 -8.79
CA GLU A 193 -9.04 -11.83 -8.38
C GLU A 193 -8.85 -13.01 -7.39
N VAL A 194 -7.68 -13.65 -7.37
CA VAL A 194 -7.41 -14.74 -6.41
C VAL A 194 -6.88 -14.24 -5.06
N VAL A 195 -6.51 -12.96 -4.96
CA VAL A 195 -6.03 -12.36 -3.70
C VAL A 195 -7.23 -12.00 -2.82
N SER A 196 -7.10 -12.14 -1.50
CA SER A 196 -8.16 -11.71 -0.60
C SER A 196 -8.35 -10.19 -0.68
N ILE A 197 -9.60 -9.77 -0.66
CA ILE A 197 -9.96 -8.37 -0.85
C ILE A 197 -9.39 -7.47 0.26
N GLU A 198 -9.22 -8.02 1.46
CA GLU A 198 -8.62 -7.30 2.58
C GLU A 198 -7.15 -6.95 2.29
N ARG A 199 -6.35 -7.89 1.75
CA ARG A 199 -4.96 -7.63 1.37
C ARG A 199 -4.87 -6.58 0.25
N ILE A 200 -5.77 -6.67 -0.74
CA ILE A 200 -5.88 -5.68 -1.82
C ILE A 200 -6.21 -4.30 -1.26
N ARG A 201 -7.24 -4.20 -0.41
CA ARG A 201 -7.64 -2.96 0.24
C ARG A 201 -6.49 -2.34 1.05
N ASP A 202 -5.80 -3.16 1.84
CA ASP A 202 -4.73 -2.68 2.71
C ASP A 202 -3.54 -2.10 1.91
N GLU A 203 -3.16 -2.75 0.79
CA GLU A 203 -2.14 -2.18 -0.12
C GLU A 203 -2.66 -0.92 -0.83
N PHE A 204 -3.92 -0.89 -1.24
CA PHE A 204 -4.55 0.28 -1.86
C PHE A 204 -4.60 1.48 -0.90
N MET A 205 -4.99 1.28 0.37
CA MET A 205 -4.96 2.34 1.39
C MET A 205 -3.56 2.91 1.59
N LYS A 206 -2.52 2.04 1.65
CA LYS A 206 -1.12 2.48 1.76
C LYS A 206 -0.66 3.31 0.55
N MET A 207 -1.19 3.05 -0.65
CA MET A 207 -0.92 3.85 -1.84
C MET A 207 -1.67 5.20 -1.79
N LEU A 208 -2.96 5.16 -1.48
CA LEU A 208 -3.83 6.33 -1.51
C LEU A 208 -3.44 7.36 -0.44
N CYS A 209 -3.05 6.91 0.76
CA CYS A 209 -2.61 7.78 1.86
C CYS A 209 -1.09 8.03 1.86
N GLY A 210 -0.36 7.44 0.92
CA GLY A 210 1.09 7.63 0.78
C GLY A 210 1.47 8.82 -0.10
N VAL A 211 2.77 9.04 -0.23
CA VAL A 211 3.33 10.02 -1.16
C VAL A 211 3.10 9.60 -2.61
N ASN A 212 2.95 10.57 -3.52
CA ASN A 212 2.76 10.33 -4.96
C ASN A 212 1.56 9.42 -5.28
N ALA A 213 0.44 9.59 -4.55
CA ALA A 213 -0.76 8.77 -4.74
C ALA A 213 -1.31 8.84 -6.18
N SER A 214 -1.29 10.02 -6.82
CA SER A 214 -1.69 10.21 -8.22
C SER A 214 -0.85 9.38 -9.18
N LYS A 215 0.48 9.34 -8.98
CA LYS A 215 1.38 8.50 -9.77
C LYS A 215 1.04 7.01 -9.58
N ALA A 216 0.78 6.57 -8.34
CA ALA A 216 0.39 5.19 -8.07
C ALA A 216 -0.91 4.82 -8.79
N LEU A 217 -1.92 5.68 -8.73
CA LEU A 217 -3.21 5.46 -9.39
C LEU A 217 -3.10 5.45 -10.92
N GLU A 218 -2.27 6.34 -11.50
CA GLU A 218 -2.01 6.33 -12.94
C GLU A 218 -1.26 5.08 -13.37
N ASP A 219 -0.27 4.62 -12.61
CA ASP A 219 0.41 3.34 -12.89
C ASP A 219 -0.57 2.16 -12.76
N MET A 220 -1.44 2.13 -11.75
CA MET A 220 -2.50 1.11 -11.61
C MET A 220 -3.42 1.09 -12.85
N ARG A 221 -3.81 2.27 -13.37
CA ARG A 221 -4.65 2.37 -14.56
C ARG A 221 -3.91 1.83 -15.80
N ARG A 222 -2.69 2.31 -16.06
CA ARG A 222 -1.86 1.91 -17.21
C ARG A 222 -1.54 0.42 -17.20
N LEU A 223 -1.39 -0.18 -16.04
CA LEU A 223 -1.07 -1.60 -15.83
C LEU A 223 -2.33 -2.48 -15.70
N ASN A 224 -3.52 -1.96 -16.01
CA ASN A 224 -4.81 -2.66 -15.91
C ASN A 224 -5.20 -3.15 -14.51
N LEU A 225 -4.47 -2.78 -13.45
CA LEU A 225 -4.76 -3.17 -12.08
C LEU A 225 -5.99 -2.44 -11.55
N LEU A 226 -6.15 -1.15 -11.89
CA LEU A 226 -7.30 -0.35 -11.49
C LEU A 226 -8.60 -0.92 -12.06
N LYS A 227 -8.59 -1.33 -13.33
CA LYS A 227 -9.74 -1.96 -13.99
C LYS A 227 -10.20 -3.24 -13.31
N CYS A 228 -9.28 -4.03 -12.76
CA CYS A 228 -9.60 -5.26 -12.02
C CYS A 228 -10.23 -4.99 -10.65
N MET A 229 -9.92 -3.86 -10.02
CA MET A 229 -10.35 -3.54 -8.66
C MET A 229 -11.51 -2.55 -8.62
N LEU A 230 -11.40 -1.47 -9.37
CA LEU A 230 -12.25 -0.29 -9.36
C LEU A 230 -12.53 0.15 -10.82
N PRO A 231 -13.27 -0.66 -11.59
CA PRO A 231 -13.57 -0.37 -12.99
C PRO A 231 -14.24 0.98 -13.19
N GLU A 232 -15.10 1.42 -12.26
CA GLU A 232 -15.77 2.71 -12.30
C GLU A 232 -14.81 3.91 -12.30
N LEU A 233 -13.64 3.79 -11.68
CA LEU A 233 -12.59 4.82 -11.74
C LEU A 233 -11.83 4.79 -13.08
N ASN A 234 -11.68 3.60 -13.67
CA ASN A 234 -11.06 3.49 -14.99
C ASN A 234 -11.87 4.19 -16.08
N ASP A 235 -13.19 4.25 -15.94
CA ASP A 235 -14.12 4.88 -16.86
C ASP A 235 -14.08 6.43 -16.84
N LEU A 236 -13.36 7.04 -15.89
CA LEU A 236 -13.16 8.49 -15.82
C LEU A 236 -12.21 9.01 -16.90
N LYS A 237 -11.37 8.11 -17.46
CA LYS A 237 -10.40 8.47 -18.49
C LYS A 237 -11.11 8.84 -19.79
N ASP A 238 -10.60 9.90 -20.44
CA ASP A 238 -11.10 10.45 -21.71
C ASP A 238 -12.53 11.03 -21.64
N VAL A 239 -13.07 11.24 -20.43
CA VAL A 239 -14.33 11.96 -20.22
C VAL A 239 -14.05 13.46 -20.18
N ALA A 240 -14.26 14.13 -21.32
CA ALA A 240 -14.07 15.58 -21.44
C ALA A 240 -15.08 16.37 -20.58
N GLN A 241 -14.63 17.42 -19.87
CA GLN A 241 -15.43 18.22 -18.93
C GLN A 241 -15.95 19.54 -19.53
N GLY A 242 -15.81 19.77 -20.83
CA GLY A 242 -16.24 21.00 -21.52
C GLY A 242 -15.12 22.06 -21.57
N ASN A 243 -15.47 23.27 -22.04
CA ASN A 243 -14.48 24.30 -22.41
C ASN A 243 -13.73 24.93 -21.21
N TYR A 244 -14.18 24.72 -19.98
CA TYR A 244 -13.59 25.33 -18.77
C TYR A 244 -12.52 24.46 -18.13
N HIS A 245 -12.34 23.22 -18.59
CA HIS A 245 -11.40 22.26 -18.02
C HIS A 245 -10.45 21.75 -19.10
N HIS A 246 -9.16 21.90 -18.88
CA HIS A 246 -8.12 21.38 -19.78
C HIS A 246 -7.83 19.88 -19.56
N LEU A 247 -8.31 19.31 -18.45
CA LEU A 247 -8.13 17.91 -18.08
C LEU A 247 -9.44 17.14 -18.31
N ASP A 248 -9.32 15.84 -18.64
CA ASP A 248 -10.43 14.91 -18.51
C ASP A 248 -10.79 14.69 -17.02
N VAL A 249 -11.87 13.96 -16.73
CA VAL A 249 -12.31 13.72 -15.36
C VAL A 249 -11.24 12.96 -14.55
N TRP A 250 -10.53 12.02 -15.17
CA TRP A 250 -9.44 11.30 -14.50
C TRP A 250 -8.29 12.21 -14.10
N GLY A 251 -7.79 13.01 -15.04
CA GLY A 251 -6.72 13.98 -14.76
C GLY A 251 -7.12 15.01 -13.70
N HIS A 252 -8.38 15.46 -13.69
CA HIS A 252 -8.92 16.31 -12.65
C HIS A 252 -8.91 15.61 -11.28
N THR A 253 -9.37 14.37 -11.22
CA THR A 253 -9.38 13.58 -9.99
C THR A 253 -7.96 13.41 -9.40
N LEU A 254 -6.97 13.14 -10.25
CA LEU A 254 -5.57 13.06 -9.82
C LEU A 254 -5.06 14.40 -9.30
N LEU A 255 -5.40 15.51 -9.96
CA LEU A 255 -5.01 16.86 -9.53
C LEU A 255 -5.62 17.22 -8.17
N VAL A 256 -6.90 16.89 -7.94
CA VAL A 256 -7.56 17.09 -6.63
C VAL A 256 -6.82 16.31 -5.54
N LEU A 257 -6.45 15.06 -5.81
CA LEU A 257 -5.67 14.23 -4.86
C LEU A 257 -4.29 14.82 -4.56
N ASP A 258 -3.60 15.38 -5.54
CA ASP A 258 -2.27 15.97 -5.35
C ASP A 258 -2.32 17.28 -4.54
N ASN A 259 -3.40 18.04 -4.68
CA ASN A 259 -3.59 19.29 -3.94
C ASN A 259 -4.20 19.09 -2.54
N LEU A 260 -4.72 17.91 -2.23
CA LEU A 260 -5.29 17.61 -0.93
C LEU A 260 -4.18 17.41 0.12
N GLU A 261 -4.05 18.39 1.04
CA GLU A 261 -3.04 18.34 2.11
C GLU A 261 -3.29 17.21 3.12
N SER A 262 -4.58 16.88 3.33
CA SER A 262 -4.98 15.86 4.30
C SER A 262 -4.56 14.45 3.85
N THR A 263 -4.00 13.68 4.80
CA THR A 263 -3.71 12.25 4.65
C THR A 263 -4.82 11.36 5.21
N ALA A 264 -5.90 11.94 5.72
CA ALA A 264 -7.04 11.19 6.25
C ALA A 264 -7.68 10.34 5.15
N LEU A 265 -7.83 9.05 5.44
CA LEU A 265 -8.29 8.05 4.47
C LEU A 265 -9.64 8.43 3.84
N GLU A 266 -10.59 8.90 4.65
CA GLU A 266 -11.94 9.22 4.17
C GLU A 266 -11.93 10.42 3.21
N LEU A 267 -11.07 11.41 3.45
CA LEU A 267 -10.93 12.54 2.55
C LEU A 267 -10.23 12.15 1.25
N ARG A 268 -9.19 11.32 1.32
CA ARG A 268 -8.52 10.76 0.14
C ARG A 268 -9.47 9.91 -0.71
N LEU A 269 -10.30 9.09 -0.08
CA LEU A 269 -11.34 8.32 -0.77
C LEU A 269 -12.41 9.24 -1.37
N ALA A 270 -12.86 10.25 -0.64
CA ALA A 270 -13.82 11.21 -1.15
C ALA A 270 -13.26 11.98 -2.37
N ALA A 271 -12.01 12.43 -2.31
CA ALA A 271 -11.32 13.04 -3.44
C ALA A 271 -11.23 12.12 -4.66
N LEU A 272 -10.95 10.83 -4.43
CA LEU A 272 -10.88 9.84 -5.49
C LEU A 272 -12.23 9.58 -6.17
N PHE A 273 -13.32 9.60 -5.41
CA PHE A 273 -14.66 9.23 -5.90
C PHE A 273 -15.58 10.42 -6.19
N HIS A 274 -15.21 11.68 -5.90
CA HIS A 274 -16.13 12.81 -5.98
C HIS A 274 -16.83 12.92 -7.35
N ASP A 275 -16.12 12.67 -8.42
CA ASP A 275 -16.57 12.80 -9.80
C ASP A 275 -16.88 11.45 -10.48
N VAL A 276 -16.91 10.33 -9.75
CA VAL A 276 -17.08 8.98 -10.31
C VAL A 276 -18.41 8.80 -11.07
N GLY A 277 -19.42 9.61 -10.76
CA GLY A 277 -20.72 9.59 -11.46
C GLY A 277 -20.76 10.33 -12.80
N LYS A 278 -19.72 11.11 -13.15
CA LYS A 278 -19.71 11.92 -14.38
C LYS A 278 -19.87 11.12 -15.66
N PRO A 279 -19.21 9.97 -15.88
CA PRO A 279 -19.38 9.20 -17.11
C PRO A 279 -20.82 8.81 -17.39
N GLN A 280 -21.58 8.41 -16.36
CA GLN A 280 -22.96 7.94 -16.49
C GLN A 280 -23.99 9.07 -16.62
N THR A 281 -23.61 10.30 -16.25
CA THR A 281 -24.52 11.47 -16.27
C THR A 281 -24.17 12.48 -17.34
N LYS A 282 -23.22 12.14 -18.24
CA LYS A 282 -22.77 13.02 -19.30
C LYS A 282 -23.90 13.32 -20.29
N ILE A 283 -24.18 14.61 -20.47
CA ILE A 283 -25.17 15.13 -21.44
C ILE A 283 -24.48 16.17 -22.32
N GLY A 284 -24.68 16.09 -23.63
CA GLY A 284 -24.11 17.00 -24.60
C GLY A 284 -22.68 16.64 -25.01
N GLU A 285 -22.13 17.48 -25.91
CA GLU A 285 -20.78 17.29 -26.46
C GLU A 285 -20.01 18.61 -26.47
N GLY A 286 -18.67 18.50 -26.49
CA GLY A 286 -17.77 19.65 -26.54
C GLY A 286 -18.02 20.64 -25.40
N GLY A 287 -18.05 21.94 -25.69
CA GLY A 287 -18.22 23.00 -24.71
C GLY A 287 -19.59 23.08 -24.02
N LYS A 288 -20.55 22.27 -24.42
CA LYS A 288 -21.89 22.17 -23.84
C LYS A 288 -22.07 20.95 -22.93
N THR A 289 -21.01 20.24 -22.62
CA THR A 289 -21.05 19.06 -21.73
C THR A 289 -21.49 19.45 -20.32
N ARG A 290 -22.45 18.67 -19.78
CA ARG A 290 -22.99 18.82 -18.41
C ARG A 290 -23.07 17.44 -17.75
N PHE A 291 -23.05 17.41 -16.40
CA PHE A 291 -23.06 16.19 -15.58
C PHE A 291 -24.11 16.33 -14.47
N ILE A 292 -25.38 16.50 -14.83
CA ILE A 292 -26.45 16.79 -13.88
C ILE A 292 -26.73 15.53 -13.03
N GLY A 293 -26.63 15.68 -11.71
CA GLY A 293 -26.89 14.60 -10.74
C GLY A 293 -25.74 13.60 -10.57
N HIS A 294 -24.53 13.93 -11.08
CA HIS A 294 -23.36 13.06 -10.92
C HIS A 294 -22.98 12.80 -9.46
N GLU A 295 -23.28 13.74 -8.57
CA GLU A 295 -23.07 13.60 -7.12
C GLU A 295 -23.94 12.50 -6.51
N THR A 296 -25.17 12.28 -7.01
CA THR A 296 -26.06 11.23 -6.54
C THR A 296 -25.67 9.88 -7.11
N VAL A 297 -25.41 9.82 -8.42
CA VAL A 297 -24.89 8.60 -9.07
C VAL A 297 -23.52 8.23 -8.49
N GLY A 298 -22.68 9.23 -8.22
CA GLY A 298 -21.38 9.08 -7.59
C GLY A 298 -21.48 8.46 -6.19
N GLU A 299 -22.46 8.88 -5.37
CA GLU A 299 -22.73 8.26 -4.06
C GLU A 299 -22.98 6.74 -4.20
N ASP A 300 -23.84 6.33 -5.13
CA ASP A 300 -24.22 4.93 -5.32
C ASP A 300 -23.03 4.07 -5.83
N LEU A 301 -22.26 4.61 -6.79
CA LEU A 301 -21.05 3.97 -7.29
C LEU A 301 -19.98 3.83 -6.21
N THR A 302 -19.77 4.89 -5.42
CA THR A 302 -18.85 4.89 -4.28
C THR A 302 -19.25 3.82 -3.26
N ARG A 303 -20.51 3.76 -2.87
CA ARG A 303 -21.03 2.75 -1.94
C ARG A 303 -20.78 1.33 -2.44
N THR A 304 -21.02 1.10 -3.73
CA THR A 304 -20.77 -0.19 -4.37
C THR A 304 -19.30 -0.58 -4.33
N ALA A 305 -18.40 0.35 -4.72
CA ALA A 305 -16.96 0.15 -4.70
C ALA A 305 -16.42 -0.11 -3.28
N MET A 306 -16.83 0.70 -2.32
CA MET A 306 -16.41 0.59 -0.93
C MET A 306 -16.88 -0.72 -0.29
N THR A 307 -18.11 -1.17 -0.60
CA THR A 307 -18.64 -2.46 -0.15
C THR A 307 -17.86 -3.62 -0.76
N ARG A 308 -17.54 -3.56 -2.06
CA ARG A 308 -16.71 -4.55 -2.76
C ARG A 308 -15.34 -4.66 -2.12
N LEU A 309 -14.72 -3.54 -1.75
CA LEU A 309 -13.42 -3.49 -1.05
C LEU A 309 -13.52 -3.77 0.46
N ARG A 310 -14.71 -4.09 0.98
CA ARG A 310 -14.94 -4.40 2.40
C ARG A 310 -14.47 -3.33 3.37
N PHE A 311 -14.72 -2.07 3.05
CA PHE A 311 -14.59 -0.99 4.02
C PHE A 311 -15.67 -1.10 5.10
N SER A 312 -15.41 -0.55 6.29
CA SER A 312 -16.42 -0.49 7.35
C SER A 312 -17.61 0.36 6.92
N LYS A 313 -18.75 0.11 7.53
CA LYS A 313 -19.97 0.90 7.27
C LYS A 313 -19.75 2.37 7.56
N ASP A 314 -19.07 2.70 8.67
CA ASP A 314 -18.86 4.08 9.10
C ASP A 314 -18.01 4.86 8.11
N ILE A 315 -16.88 4.29 7.65
CA ILE A 315 -16.04 4.89 6.60
C ILE A 315 -16.84 5.07 5.31
N THR A 316 -17.59 4.03 4.89
CA THR A 316 -18.40 4.07 3.66
C THR A 316 -19.44 5.17 3.70
N GLU A 317 -20.21 5.29 4.78
CA GLU A 317 -21.24 6.33 4.92
C GLU A 317 -20.63 7.74 4.94
N ARG A 318 -19.49 7.92 5.58
CA ARG A 318 -18.79 9.20 5.62
C ARG A 318 -18.30 9.61 4.23
N VAL A 319 -17.64 8.72 3.50
CA VAL A 319 -17.15 8.97 2.13
C VAL A 319 -18.32 9.27 1.19
N CYS A 320 -19.39 8.46 1.21
CA CYS A 320 -20.59 8.66 0.41
C CYS A 320 -21.22 10.03 0.67
N ARG A 321 -21.31 10.44 1.94
CA ARG A 321 -21.84 11.76 2.32
C ARG A 321 -21.00 12.91 1.79
N LEU A 322 -19.67 12.80 1.81
CA LEU A 322 -18.76 13.79 1.22
C LEU A 322 -18.93 13.86 -0.30
N VAL A 323 -18.93 12.72 -0.99
CA VAL A 323 -19.14 12.61 -2.45
C VAL A 323 -20.47 13.23 -2.86
N LYS A 324 -21.56 12.91 -2.17
CA LYS A 324 -22.89 13.47 -2.46
C LYS A 324 -22.95 14.98 -2.33
N ASN A 325 -22.18 15.57 -1.43
CA ASN A 325 -22.29 16.97 -1.07
C ASN A 325 -21.18 17.86 -1.64
N HIS A 326 -20.20 17.30 -2.40
CA HIS A 326 -19.02 18.06 -2.85
C HIS A 326 -19.39 19.29 -3.70
N MET A 327 -20.47 19.25 -4.48
CA MET A 327 -20.94 20.37 -5.29
C MET A 327 -21.60 21.50 -4.50
N ARG A 328 -21.94 21.28 -3.22
CA ARG A 328 -22.72 22.27 -2.44
C ARG A 328 -21.93 23.55 -2.11
N LEU A 329 -20.61 23.52 -2.17
CA LEU A 329 -19.73 24.68 -1.96
C LEU A 329 -19.33 25.39 -3.26
N GLY A 330 -19.54 24.77 -4.43
CA GLY A 330 -19.14 25.33 -5.73
C GLY A 330 -19.80 26.64 -6.13
N SER A 331 -20.84 27.10 -5.41
CA SER A 331 -21.51 28.39 -5.59
C SER A 331 -21.22 29.37 -4.44
N ALA A 332 -20.05 29.30 -3.85
CA ALA A 332 -19.63 30.03 -2.64
C ALA A 332 -19.89 31.56 -2.63
N PRO A 333 -19.76 32.31 -3.74
CA PRO A 333 -20.05 33.76 -3.70
C PRO A 333 -21.48 34.12 -3.34
N GLN A 334 -22.42 33.19 -3.41
CA GLN A 334 -23.85 33.38 -3.13
C GLN A 334 -24.31 32.53 -1.92
N PHE A 335 -23.40 32.06 -1.08
CA PHE A 335 -23.73 31.18 0.02
C PHE A 335 -24.45 31.93 1.13
N SER A 336 -25.78 31.78 1.21
CA SER A 336 -26.56 32.44 2.26
C SER A 336 -26.32 31.84 3.64
N ALA A 337 -26.54 32.62 4.71
CA ALA A 337 -26.47 32.11 6.08
C ALA A 337 -27.43 30.93 6.33
N ALA A 338 -28.54 30.85 5.60
CA ALA A 338 -29.48 29.74 5.66
C ALA A 338 -28.88 28.46 5.02
N ALA A 339 -28.21 28.60 3.86
CA ALA A 339 -27.51 27.49 3.21
C ALA A 339 -26.36 26.95 4.07
N ALA A 340 -25.59 27.84 4.71
CA ALA A 340 -24.52 27.49 5.64
C ALA A 340 -25.05 26.68 6.84
N ARG A 341 -26.12 27.18 7.49
CA ARG A 341 -26.77 26.43 8.60
C ARG A 341 -27.33 25.10 8.17
N LYS A 342 -27.87 24.98 6.96
CA LYS A 342 -28.34 23.70 6.41
C LYS A 342 -27.16 22.75 6.17
N LEU A 343 -26.05 23.23 5.59
CA LEU A 343 -24.85 22.43 5.36
C LEU A 343 -24.27 21.88 6.68
N LEU A 344 -24.11 22.75 7.68
CA LEU A 344 -23.64 22.38 9.03
C LEU A 344 -24.54 21.35 9.69
N ARG A 345 -25.86 21.49 9.56
CA ARG A 345 -26.80 20.51 10.11
C ARG A 345 -26.72 19.16 9.42
N ASP A 346 -26.55 19.14 8.09
CA ASP A 346 -26.56 17.94 7.27
C ASP A 346 -25.23 17.15 7.38
N LEU A 347 -24.10 17.86 7.56
CA LEU A 347 -22.76 17.29 7.52
C LEU A 347 -22.05 17.29 8.89
N GLY A 348 -22.47 18.15 9.83
CA GLY A 348 -21.80 18.23 11.14
C GLY A 348 -20.30 18.47 11.00
N GLU A 349 -19.49 17.60 11.60
CA GLU A 349 -18.03 17.68 11.58
C GLU A 349 -17.41 17.44 10.17
N ASP A 350 -18.15 16.86 9.25
CA ASP A 350 -17.65 16.58 7.89
C ASP A 350 -17.59 17.84 7.00
N VAL A 351 -18.07 18.99 7.49
CA VAL A 351 -17.99 20.29 6.75
C VAL A 351 -16.55 20.70 6.50
N SER A 352 -15.65 20.50 7.49
CA SER A 352 -14.21 20.81 7.30
C SER A 352 -13.62 19.95 6.17
N GLY A 353 -13.89 18.64 6.18
CA GLY A 353 -13.44 17.77 5.11
C GLY A 353 -14.01 18.11 3.73
N LEU A 354 -15.24 18.62 3.68
CA LEU A 354 -15.82 19.12 2.43
C LEU A 354 -15.11 20.38 1.93
N LEU A 355 -14.69 21.29 2.83
CA LEU A 355 -13.91 22.47 2.48
C LEU A 355 -12.53 22.11 1.93
N ASP A 356 -11.91 21.07 2.47
CA ASP A 356 -10.61 20.57 1.99
C ASP A 356 -10.73 19.92 0.60
N LEU A 357 -11.93 19.44 0.22
CA LEU A 357 -12.18 18.74 -1.03
C LEU A 357 -12.49 19.68 -2.21
N VAL A 358 -12.93 20.92 -1.95
CA VAL A 358 -13.42 21.90 -2.93
C VAL A 358 -12.44 23.06 -3.08
#